data_6f0cc2c0d84333e0b98a07f6535d8986
#
_entry.id   6f0cc2c0d84333e0b98a07f6535d8986
#
_cell.length_a   1.000
_cell.length_b   1.000
_cell.length_c   1.000
_cell.angle_alpha   90.00
_cell.angle_beta   90.00
_cell.angle_gamma   90.00
#
_symmetry.space_group_name_H-M   'P 1'
#
loop_
_entity.id
_entity.type
_entity.pdbx_description
1 polymer ?
#
loop_
_entity_poly.entity_id
_entity_poly.type
_entity_poly.pdbx_seq_one_letter_code
_entity_poly.pdbx_strand_id
1 'polypeptide(L)'
;LYERNKAHSLIHYKYAIENPKGHEGLGADLWGFTSSDDPLVGYTSHHPNTDAENGTVSPTAAVSSIVYTPEESLGVIRHLYYDLGPKVFGKYGFYDAYNPSMVDGQQTVRTFLAIDQGPQVGMIENYRSGLLWNIFMTAPEIQDGLSKLGFTK
;
A
#
# COMPACT_ATOMS: atom_id res chain seq x y z
N LEU A 1 6.87 -1.75 -17.74
CA LEU A 1 6.72 -1.13 -16.40
C LEU A 1 5.55 -1.75 -15.62
N TYR A 2 4.36 -1.82 -16.20
CA TYR A 2 3.16 -2.35 -15.52
C TYR A 2 3.40 -3.74 -14.90
N GLU A 3 3.88 -4.70 -15.67
CA GLU A 3 4.13 -6.07 -15.19
C GLU A 3 5.18 -6.12 -14.06
N ARG A 4 6.17 -5.23 -14.07
CA ARG A 4 7.15 -5.13 -12.98
C ARG A 4 6.52 -4.61 -11.70
N ASN A 5 5.67 -3.57 -11.79
CA ASN A 5 4.99 -3.02 -10.63
C ASN A 5 4.00 -4.05 -10.06
N LYS A 6 3.26 -4.75 -10.93
CA LYS A 6 2.40 -5.86 -10.53
C LYS A 6 3.18 -6.96 -9.81
N ALA A 7 4.31 -7.39 -10.40
CA ALA A 7 5.16 -8.40 -9.77
C ALA A 7 5.69 -7.94 -8.42
N HIS A 8 6.07 -6.66 -8.28
CA HIS A 8 6.52 -6.10 -7.02
C HIS A 8 5.41 -6.14 -5.95
N SER A 9 4.20 -5.69 -6.27
CA SER A 9 3.06 -5.78 -5.35
C SER A 9 2.76 -7.22 -4.93
N LEU A 10 2.84 -8.17 -5.88
CA LEU A 10 2.63 -9.59 -5.60
C LEU A 10 3.75 -10.23 -4.73
N ILE A 11 4.97 -9.68 -4.70
CA ILE A 11 6.01 -10.12 -3.76
C ILE A 11 5.54 -9.85 -2.33
N HIS A 12 5.04 -8.65 -2.04
CA HIS A 12 4.51 -8.30 -0.72
C HIS A 12 3.33 -9.18 -0.31
N TYR A 13 2.38 -9.36 -1.23
CA TYR A 13 1.20 -10.21 -1.01
C TYR A 13 1.58 -11.66 -0.69
N LYS A 14 2.43 -12.27 -1.52
CA LYS A 14 2.88 -13.65 -1.32
C LYS A 14 3.66 -13.82 -0.03
N TYR A 15 4.55 -12.87 0.29
CA TYR A 15 5.29 -12.89 1.55
C TYR A 15 4.35 -12.88 2.76
N ALA A 16 3.31 -12.04 2.73
CA ALA A 16 2.33 -11.99 3.81
C ALA A 16 1.54 -13.31 3.95
N ILE A 17 1.20 -13.98 2.85
CA ILE A 17 0.55 -15.30 2.87
C ILE A 17 1.48 -16.38 3.43
N GLU A 18 2.73 -16.41 2.97
CA GLU A 18 3.73 -17.36 3.44
C GLU A 18 4.07 -17.10 4.91
N ASN A 19 4.06 -15.85 5.32
CA ASN A 19 4.29 -15.39 6.69
C ASN A 19 5.44 -16.14 7.39
N PRO A 20 6.65 -16.14 6.84
CA PRO A 20 7.73 -17.01 7.27
C PRO A 20 8.19 -16.74 8.70
N LYS A 21 7.89 -15.56 9.24
CA LYS A 21 8.21 -15.21 10.63
C LYS A 21 7.04 -15.43 11.60
N GLY A 22 5.86 -15.84 11.11
CA GLY A 22 4.70 -16.14 11.93
C GLY A 22 4.07 -14.93 12.63
N HIS A 23 4.10 -13.77 11.99
CA HIS A 23 3.47 -12.55 12.54
C HIS A 23 1.95 -12.67 12.57
N GLU A 24 1.35 -12.20 13.65
CA GLU A 24 -0.10 -12.19 13.80
C GLU A 24 -0.77 -11.37 12.69
N GLY A 25 -1.83 -11.90 12.11
CA GLY A 25 -2.69 -11.23 11.15
C GLY A 25 -2.13 -11.12 9.73
N LEU A 26 -0.82 -11.28 9.49
CA LEU A 26 -0.30 -11.26 8.12
C LEU A 26 -0.91 -12.39 7.27
N GLY A 27 -1.38 -12.02 6.10
CA GLY A 27 -2.03 -12.96 5.19
C GLY A 27 -2.64 -12.27 3.97
N ALA A 28 -3.58 -12.95 3.32
CA ALA A 28 -4.23 -12.46 2.10
C ALA A 28 -4.96 -11.12 2.29
N ASP A 29 -5.50 -10.88 3.48
CA ASP A 29 -6.30 -9.70 3.79
C ASP A 29 -5.53 -8.63 4.58
N LEU A 30 -4.27 -8.90 4.94
CA LEU A 30 -3.41 -7.94 5.64
C LEU A 30 -1.97 -8.05 5.14
N TRP A 31 -1.60 -7.15 4.25
CA TRP A 31 -0.28 -7.07 3.62
C TRP A 31 0.02 -5.64 3.19
N GLY A 32 1.25 -5.41 2.77
CA GLY A 32 1.72 -4.12 2.26
C GLY A 32 2.82 -3.55 3.14
N PHE A 33 4.02 -3.47 2.59
CA PHE A 33 5.22 -3.03 3.30
C PHE A 33 5.83 -1.83 2.59
N THR A 34 6.14 -0.82 3.35
CA THR A 34 6.90 0.36 2.91
C THR A 34 7.51 1.03 4.14
N SER A 35 8.29 2.10 3.93
CA SER A 35 8.72 2.92 5.05
C SER A 35 7.52 3.60 5.68
N SER A 36 7.40 3.49 7.00
CA SER A 36 6.29 4.04 7.78
C SER A 36 6.69 4.25 9.24
N ASP A 37 5.83 4.89 10.02
CA ASP A 37 6.00 5.04 11.44
C ASP A 37 5.66 3.71 12.15
N ASP A 38 6.69 2.97 12.53
CA ASP A 38 6.50 1.73 13.29
C ASP A 38 6.02 2.02 14.72
N PRO A 39 5.06 1.25 15.26
CA PRO A 39 4.56 1.47 16.63
C PRO A 39 5.62 1.33 17.74
N LEU A 40 6.73 0.62 17.49
CA LEU A 40 7.78 0.39 18.49
C LEU A 40 8.98 1.30 18.31
N VAL A 41 9.43 1.49 17.07
CA VAL A 41 10.76 2.09 16.80
C VAL A 41 10.68 3.42 16.05
N GLY A 42 9.47 3.89 15.73
CA GLY A 42 9.27 5.09 14.92
C GLY A 42 9.55 4.86 13.43
N TYR A 43 9.87 5.92 12.68
CA TYR A 43 10.03 5.81 11.24
C TYR A 43 11.14 4.83 10.87
N THR A 44 10.77 3.79 10.13
CA THR A 44 11.70 2.77 9.62
C THR A 44 11.18 2.16 8.32
N SER A 45 12.03 1.42 7.62
CA SER A 45 11.62 0.71 6.40
C SER A 45 11.15 -0.71 6.73
N HIS A 46 10.01 -1.08 6.15
CA HIS A 46 9.49 -2.44 6.20
C HIS A 46 9.49 -3.02 4.81
N HIS A 47 10.09 -4.18 4.64
CA HIS A 47 10.04 -4.92 3.38
C HIS A 47 10.29 -6.42 3.60
N PRO A 48 9.79 -7.29 2.70
CA PRO A 48 9.93 -8.74 2.80
C PRO A 48 11.38 -9.20 3.00
N ASN A 49 11.56 -10.24 3.81
CA ASN A 49 12.85 -10.94 4.02
C ASN A 49 13.98 -10.07 4.61
N THR A 50 13.65 -9.08 5.42
CA THR A 50 14.65 -8.28 6.14
C THR A 50 14.51 -8.40 7.63
N ASP A 51 15.58 -8.06 8.36
CA ASP A 51 15.56 -8.05 9.81
C ASP A 51 14.61 -6.99 10.38
N ALA A 52 14.40 -5.90 9.63
CA ALA A 52 13.49 -4.82 9.99
C ALA A 52 11.99 -5.18 9.83
N GLU A 53 11.67 -6.28 9.12
CA GLU A 53 10.31 -6.74 9.00
C GLU A 53 9.86 -7.40 10.32
N ASN A 54 8.90 -6.79 10.99
CA ASN A 54 8.41 -7.15 12.32
C ASN A 54 6.88 -7.33 12.38
N GLY A 55 6.24 -7.51 11.23
CA GLY A 55 4.77 -7.64 11.12
C GLY A 55 4.02 -6.33 10.98
N THR A 56 4.72 -5.18 10.95
CA THR A 56 4.08 -3.89 10.67
C THR A 56 3.71 -3.77 9.20
N VAL A 57 2.46 -3.45 8.93
CA VAL A 57 1.92 -3.16 7.59
C VAL A 57 1.58 -1.69 7.45
N SER A 58 1.73 -1.18 6.24
CA SER A 58 1.37 0.18 5.86
C SER A 58 0.21 0.11 4.88
N PRO A 59 -1.01 0.54 5.26
CA PRO A 59 -2.18 0.48 4.38
C PRO A 59 -1.94 1.08 3.00
N THR A 60 -1.17 2.16 2.92
CA THR A 60 -0.84 2.83 1.66
C THR A 60 -0.21 1.88 0.63
N ALA A 61 0.65 0.97 1.05
CA ALA A 61 1.36 0.07 0.15
C ALA A 61 0.40 -0.90 -0.58
N ALA A 62 -0.55 -1.50 0.15
CA ALA A 62 -1.54 -2.40 -0.43
C ALA A 62 -2.64 -1.64 -1.19
N VAL A 63 -3.18 -0.56 -0.59
CA VAL A 63 -4.27 0.23 -1.19
C VAL A 63 -3.83 0.89 -2.49
N SER A 64 -2.64 1.50 -2.51
CA SER A 64 -2.12 2.17 -3.72
C SER A 64 -1.73 1.18 -4.82
N SER A 65 -1.60 -0.11 -4.50
CA SER A 65 -1.34 -1.17 -5.49
C SER A 65 -2.60 -1.60 -6.28
N ILE A 66 -3.78 -1.06 -5.95
CA ILE A 66 -5.08 -1.48 -6.52
C ILE A 66 -5.12 -1.51 -8.05
N VAL A 67 -4.39 -0.64 -8.73
CA VAL A 67 -4.32 -0.62 -10.20
C VAL A 67 -3.53 -1.79 -10.79
N TYR A 68 -2.68 -2.43 -9.98
CA TYR A 68 -1.82 -3.57 -10.38
C TYR A 68 -2.36 -4.91 -9.87
N THR A 69 -2.92 -4.91 -8.67
CA THR A 69 -3.39 -6.08 -7.94
C THR A 69 -4.79 -5.83 -7.34
N PRO A 70 -5.82 -5.62 -8.21
CA PRO A 70 -7.13 -5.16 -7.74
C PRO A 70 -7.81 -6.13 -6.77
N GLU A 71 -7.74 -7.43 -7.02
CA GLU A 71 -8.39 -8.43 -6.16
C GLU A 71 -7.75 -8.47 -4.77
N GLU A 72 -6.43 -8.53 -4.72
CA GLU A 72 -5.65 -8.57 -3.50
C GLU A 72 -5.80 -7.25 -2.70
N SER A 73 -5.73 -6.11 -3.39
CA SER A 73 -5.89 -4.79 -2.74
C SER A 73 -7.31 -4.57 -2.22
N LEU A 74 -8.34 -5.01 -2.95
CA LEU A 74 -9.72 -4.94 -2.47
C LEU A 74 -9.96 -5.85 -1.25
N GLY A 75 -9.29 -6.99 -1.15
CA GLY A 75 -9.29 -7.84 0.04
C GLY A 75 -8.82 -7.06 1.27
N VAL A 76 -7.64 -6.45 1.17
CA VAL A 76 -7.09 -5.60 2.25
C VAL A 76 -8.00 -4.42 2.59
N ILE A 77 -8.50 -3.69 1.58
CA ILE A 77 -9.39 -2.53 1.83
C ILE A 77 -10.63 -2.96 2.61
N ARG A 78 -11.24 -4.09 2.25
CA ARG A 78 -12.42 -4.62 2.96
C ARG A 78 -12.08 -4.97 4.41
N HIS A 79 -11.00 -5.69 4.63
CA HIS A 79 -10.55 -6.07 5.96
C HIS A 79 -10.24 -4.83 6.83
N LEU A 80 -9.43 -3.91 6.32
CA LEU A 80 -9.07 -2.69 7.04
C LEU A 80 -10.31 -1.83 7.36
N TYR A 81 -11.25 -1.71 6.43
CA TYR A 81 -12.38 -0.81 6.59
C TYR A 81 -13.52 -1.41 7.42
N TYR A 82 -13.91 -2.67 7.14
CA TYR A 82 -15.08 -3.29 7.79
C TYR A 82 -14.73 -4.06 9.05
N ASP A 83 -13.61 -4.78 9.07
CA ASP A 83 -13.28 -5.64 10.21
C ASP A 83 -12.47 -4.87 11.26
N LEU A 84 -11.46 -4.09 10.87
CA LEU A 84 -10.66 -3.30 11.79
C LEU A 84 -11.24 -1.91 12.05
N GLY A 85 -11.89 -1.30 11.07
CA GLY A 85 -12.66 -0.06 11.20
C GLY A 85 -11.88 1.07 11.88
N PRO A 86 -12.40 1.62 13.00
CA PRO A 86 -11.77 2.76 13.69
C PRO A 86 -10.38 2.48 14.27
N LYS A 87 -9.94 1.23 14.31
CA LYS A 87 -8.56 0.91 14.73
C LYS A 87 -7.54 1.45 13.73
N VAL A 88 -7.86 1.38 12.43
CA VAL A 88 -6.94 1.72 11.34
C VAL A 88 -7.46 2.79 10.38
N PHE A 89 -8.72 3.23 10.54
CA PHE A 89 -9.36 4.22 9.68
C PHE A 89 -9.88 5.42 10.49
N GLY A 90 -9.55 6.62 10.05
CA GLY A 90 -9.92 7.85 10.73
C GLY A 90 -10.45 8.93 9.76
N LYS A 91 -10.41 10.19 10.19
CA LYS A 91 -11.03 11.31 9.48
C LYS A 91 -10.55 11.50 8.03
N TYR A 92 -9.29 11.17 7.75
CA TYR A 92 -8.67 11.43 6.45
C TYR A 92 -8.29 10.13 5.70
N GLY A 93 -8.82 8.98 6.12
CA GLY A 93 -8.52 7.68 5.51
C GLY A 93 -7.80 6.73 6.45
N PHE A 94 -7.06 5.80 5.90
CA PHE A 94 -6.27 4.86 6.69
C PHE A 94 -5.09 5.56 7.37
N TYR A 95 -4.80 5.14 8.59
CA TYR A 95 -3.61 5.57 9.31
C TYR A 95 -2.32 5.01 8.66
N ASP A 96 -1.17 5.57 9.05
CA ASP A 96 0.12 5.28 8.43
C ASP A 96 0.55 3.82 8.59
N ALA A 97 0.51 3.30 9.82
CA ALA A 97 1.00 1.95 10.11
C ALA A 97 0.12 1.20 11.12
N TYR A 98 0.11 -0.13 10.96
CA TYR A 98 -0.61 -1.04 11.86
C TYR A 98 0.20 -2.32 12.08
N ASN A 99 0.33 -2.74 13.33
CA ASN A 99 0.95 -4.01 13.70
C ASN A 99 0.04 -4.79 14.66
N PRO A 100 -0.63 -5.85 14.20
CA PRO A 100 -1.56 -6.61 15.04
C PRO A 100 -0.89 -7.35 16.22
N SER A 101 0.42 -7.62 16.13
CA SER A 101 1.16 -8.30 17.20
C SER A 101 1.40 -7.42 18.43
N MET A 102 1.11 -6.11 18.32
CA MET A 102 1.23 -5.19 19.46
C MET A 102 0.04 -5.31 20.41
N VAL A 103 0.25 -4.94 21.66
CA VAL A 103 -0.83 -4.89 22.66
C VAL A 103 -1.93 -3.91 22.23
N ASP A 104 -3.16 -4.20 22.66
CA ASP A 104 -4.31 -3.35 22.36
C ASP A 104 -4.05 -1.88 22.74
N GLY A 105 -4.39 -0.99 21.83
CA GLY A 105 -4.18 0.45 21.96
C GLY A 105 -2.81 0.96 21.49
N GLN A 106 -1.85 0.07 21.23
CA GLN A 106 -0.53 0.41 20.68
C GLN A 106 -0.31 -0.13 19.26
N GLN A 107 -1.30 -0.78 18.68
CA GLN A 107 -1.20 -1.44 17.39
C GLN A 107 -1.10 -0.46 16.20
N THR A 108 -1.59 0.76 16.35
CA THR A 108 -1.76 1.71 15.25
C THR A 108 -1.02 3.01 15.51
N VAL A 109 -0.20 3.43 14.58
CA VAL A 109 0.33 4.80 14.53
C VAL A 109 -0.69 5.69 13.83
N ARG A 110 -1.41 6.50 14.60
CA ARG A 110 -2.55 7.31 14.14
C ARG A 110 -2.12 8.63 13.51
N THR A 111 -1.21 8.55 12.56
CA THR A 111 -0.78 9.69 11.75
C THR A 111 -1.40 9.64 10.36
N PHE A 112 -1.51 10.81 9.73
CA PHE A 112 -1.92 10.95 8.34
C PHE A 112 -0.81 11.71 7.61
N LEU A 113 -0.15 11.04 6.70
CA LEU A 113 0.92 11.62 5.90
C LEU A 113 0.43 11.83 4.46
N ALA A 114 0.71 13.01 3.91
CA ALA A 114 0.27 13.33 2.55
C ALA A 114 0.87 12.38 1.50
N ILE A 115 2.10 11.91 1.76
CA ILE A 115 2.78 10.93 0.90
C ILE A 115 2.07 9.57 0.86
N ASP A 116 1.29 9.23 1.88
CA ASP A 116 0.52 7.99 1.94
C ASP A 116 -0.90 8.17 1.41
N GLN A 117 -1.56 9.26 1.82
CA GLN A 117 -2.94 9.53 1.43
C GLN A 117 -3.07 9.86 -0.06
N GLY A 118 -2.11 10.60 -0.62
CA GLY A 118 -2.11 10.97 -2.03
C GLY A 118 -2.13 9.76 -2.98
N PRO A 119 -1.20 8.82 -2.86
CA PRO A 119 -1.21 7.59 -3.66
C PRO A 119 -2.47 6.75 -3.49
N GLN A 120 -3.00 6.60 -2.28
CA GLN A 120 -4.25 5.87 -2.04
C GLN A 120 -5.39 6.48 -2.84
N VAL A 121 -5.64 7.78 -2.68
CA VAL A 121 -6.72 8.48 -3.40
C VAL A 121 -6.48 8.44 -4.91
N GLY A 122 -5.26 8.75 -5.35
CA GLY A 122 -4.91 8.79 -6.77
C GLY A 122 -5.05 7.44 -7.46
N MET A 123 -4.61 6.36 -6.81
CA MET A 123 -4.68 5.02 -7.41
C MET A 123 -6.08 4.40 -7.34
N ILE A 124 -6.86 4.69 -6.30
CA ILE A 124 -8.28 4.32 -6.28
C ILE A 124 -9.02 5.03 -7.42
N GLU A 125 -8.78 6.32 -7.65
CA GLU A 125 -9.43 7.04 -8.75
C GLU A 125 -8.96 6.53 -10.12
N ASN A 126 -7.68 6.23 -10.28
CA ASN A 126 -7.18 5.61 -11.51
C ASN A 126 -7.78 4.23 -11.75
N TYR A 127 -7.97 3.42 -10.71
CA TYR A 127 -8.66 2.13 -10.82
C TYR A 127 -10.12 2.29 -11.25
N ARG A 128 -10.82 3.30 -10.69
CA ARG A 128 -12.25 3.56 -10.99
C ARG A 128 -12.49 4.13 -12.38
N SER A 129 -11.67 5.06 -12.82
CA SER A 129 -11.95 5.89 -14.00
C SER A 129 -10.76 6.14 -14.92
N GLY A 130 -9.53 5.87 -14.47
CA GLY A 130 -8.33 6.24 -15.18
C GLY A 130 -8.06 7.75 -15.25
N LEU A 131 -8.80 8.56 -14.48
CA LEU A 131 -8.84 10.02 -14.61
C LEU A 131 -7.45 10.66 -14.61
N LEU A 132 -6.65 10.38 -13.59
CA LEU A 132 -5.35 11.04 -13.43
C LEU A 132 -4.37 10.61 -14.53
N TRP A 133 -4.36 9.34 -14.88
CA TRP A 133 -3.52 8.85 -15.98
C TRP A 133 -3.97 9.43 -17.32
N ASN A 134 -5.27 9.49 -17.58
CA ASN A 134 -5.78 10.06 -18.81
C ASN A 134 -5.41 11.55 -18.94
N ILE A 135 -5.59 12.35 -17.87
CA ILE A 135 -5.20 13.76 -17.87
C ILE A 135 -3.69 13.89 -18.06
N PHE A 136 -2.88 13.16 -17.29
CA PHE A 136 -1.43 13.23 -17.37
C PHE A 136 -0.92 12.87 -18.78
N MET A 137 -1.48 11.85 -19.39
CA MET A 137 -1.10 11.40 -20.74
C MET A 137 -1.56 12.34 -21.86
N THR A 138 -2.39 13.37 -21.61
CA THR A 138 -2.72 14.38 -22.61
C THR A 138 -1.68 15.51 -22.72
N ALA A 139 -0.78 15.63 -21.74
CA ALA A 139 0.22 16.69 -21.74
C ALA A 139 1.26 16.48 -22.88
N PRO A 140 1.49 17.47 -23.74
CA PRO A 140 2.42 17.33 -24.87
C PRO A 140 3.86 16.98 -24.42
N GLU A 141 4.28 17.56 -23.30
CA GLU A 141 5.59 17.34 -22.71
C GLU A 141 5.80 15.88 -22.30
N ILE A 142 4.75 15.23 -21.79
CA ILE A 142 4.77 13.81 -21.43
C ILE A 142 4.88 12.94 -22.69
N GLN A 143 4.07 13.25 -23.71
CA GLN A 143 4.12 12.53 -24.98
C GLN A 143 5.49 12.64 -25.66
N ASP A 144 6.08 13.84 -25.69
CA ASP A 144 7.41 14.07 -26.23
C ASP A 144 8.48 13.32 -25.43
N GLY A 145 8.43 13.39 -24.10
CA GLY A 145 9.35 12.66 -23.22
C GLY A 145 9.28 11.15 -23.41
N LEU A 146 8.09 10.56 -23.44
CA LEU A 146 7.89 9.13 -23.67
C LEU A 146 8.40 8.69 -25.04
N SER A 147 8.13 9.48 -26.09
CA SER A 147 8.65 9.21 -27.45
C SER A 147 10.18 9.20 -27.49
N LYS A 148 10.82 10.18 -26.87
CA LYS A 148 12.31 10.27 -26.78
C LYS A 148 12.92 9.10 -26.01
N LEU A 149 12.19 8.53 -25.05
CA LEU A 149 12.61 7.37 -24.27
C LEU A 149 12.26 6.02 -24.95
N GLY A 150 11.66 6.06 -26.13
CA GLY A 150 11.29 4.85 -26.88
C GLY A 150 10.09 4.10 -26.35
N PHE A 151 9.24 4.75 -25.53
CA PHE A 151 7.97 4.15 -25.13
C PHE A 151 6.96 4.25 -26.29
N THR A 152 6.30 3.15 -26.56
CA THR A 152 5.16 3.08 -27.50
C THR A 152 3.84 2.99 -26.73
N LYS A 153 2.76 3.52 -27.34
CA LYS A 153 1.40 3.36 -26.81
C LYS A 153 0.94 1.93 -26.87
#